data_6f5e45ed94fdddab75f29220fb4717af
#
_entry.id   6f5e45ed94fdddab75f29220fb4717af
#
_cell.length_a   1.000
_cell.length_b   1.000
_cell.length_c   1.000
_cell.angle_alpha   90.00
_cell.angle_beta   90.00
_cell.angle_gamma   90.00
#
_symmetry.space_group_name_H-M   'P 1'
#
loop_
_entity.id
_entity.type
_entity.pdbx_description
1 polymer ?
#
loop_
_entity_poly.entity_id
_entity_poly.type
_entity_poly.pdbx_seq_one_letter_code
_entity_poly.pdbx_strand_id
1 'polypeptide(L)'
;MNDTRTTVSSGPVGRVDEADEPAPAVRPVAESDAAQAAELHTPVLLRQCLDLLAPALVGPGAPARPILIDCTLGMGGHSEAALERFENLSVIGIDRDPEAIALASARLARFGERFRAVCATYDRVDSLASDAAEAAGRRPGVVDAILMDLGVSSLQLDRAERGFSYSRSAPLDMRMDQSGGRTAQDILDTADEHELARILRVYGEERFAARIAAGVVRRREVGDPVRSTDALAELVRACVPAAARRTGGNPAKRTFQALRVAVNAELAVLERAVPRALNSIRVGGRIVIESYQSLEDRIVKRALAAGFSSSAPQELPFVPQDAMPYLEPATHGALKADDNELAANPRSAPVRLRAATRIRPAAEAPAPEPAPRPRTHPARKPAQGRRGR
;
A
#
# COMPACT_ATOMS: atom_id res chain seq x y z
N MET A 1 -28.70 4.83 67.93
CA MET A 1 -28.70 3.89 66.83
C MET A 1 -28.80 4.71 65.58
N ASN A 2 -27.65 5.13 65.02
CA ASN A 2 -27.56 6.00 63.88
C ASN A 2 -27.10 5.15 62.67
N ASP A 3 -27.97 5.12 61.67
CA ASP A 3 -27.70 4.46 60.41
C ASP A 3 -27.26 5.55 59.40
N THR A 4 -25.98 5.58 59.06
CA THR A 4 -25.42 6.54 58.12
C THR A 4 -25.20 5.85 56.78
N ARG A 5 -26.16 6.03 55.84
CA ARG A 5 -26.01 5.63 54.42
C ARG A 5 -25.15 6.65 53.69
N THR A 6 -23.98 6.21 53.25
CA THR A 6 -23.12 6.97 52.36
C THR A 6 -23.57 6.79 50.89
N THR A 7 -24.08 7.84 50.28
CA THR A 7 -24.40 7.89 48.87
C THR A 7 -23.14 8.22 48.07
N VAL A 8 -22.73 7.31 47.17
CA VAL A 8 -21.65 7.53 46.21
C VAL A 8 -22.24 8.24 44.99
N SER A 9 -21.83 9.49 44.80
CA SER A 9 -22.16 10.30 43.62
C SER A 9 -21.32 9.86 42.44
N SER A 10 -21.96 9.36 41.36
CA SER A 10 -21.35 9.14 40.06
C SER A 10 -21.31 10.47 39.30
N GLY A 11 -20.11 11.07 39.21
CA GLY A 11 -19.85 12.22 38.33
C GLY A 11 -19.83 11.80 36.83
N PRO A 12 -20.17 12.73 35.94
CA PRO A 12 -20.21 12.42 34.52
C PRO A 12 -18.79 12.24 33.94
N VAL A 13 -18.63 11.17 33.17
CA VAL A 13 -17.44 10.91 32.36
C VAL A 13 -17.37 11.97 31.28
N GLY A 14 -16.38 12.86 31.37
CA GLY A 14 -16.11 13.88 30.37
C GLY A 14 -15.75 13.21 29.03
N ARG A 15 -16.48 13.58 27.97
CA ARG A 15 -16.05 13.39 26.58
C ARG A 15 -14.78 14.20 26.39
N VAL A 16 -13.70 13.53 26.05
CA VAL A 16 -12.49 14.16 25.50
C VAL A 16 -12.83 14.48 24.05
N ASP A 17 -13.12 15.73 23.75
CA ASP A 17 -13.14 16.23 22.39
C ASP A 17 -11.70 16.14 21.86
N GLU A 18 -11.44 15.19 20.96
CA GLU A 18 -10.24 15.21 20.11
C GLU A 18 -10.34 16.46 19.23
N ALA A 19 -9.65 17.52 19.65
CA ALA A 19 -9.47 18.71 18.85
C ALA A 19 -8.73 18.29 17.57
N ASP A 20 -9.38 18.57 16.44
CA ASP A 20 -8.85 18.43 15.07
C ASP A 20 -7.67 19.44 14.96
N GLU A 21 -6.43 18.98 15.22
CA GLU A 21 -5.25 19.81 15.01
C GLU A 21 -5.12 20.07 13.49
N PRO A 22 -4.98 21.36 13.08
CA PRO A 22 -4.81 21.67 11.67
C PRO A 22 -3.54 21.03 11.14
N ALA A 23 -3.66 20.34 10.00
CA ALA A 23 -2.55 19.71 9.30
C ALA A 23 -1.39 20.70 9.12
N PRO A 24 -0.12 20.29 9.30
CA PRO A 24 1.04 21.18 9.20
C PRO A 24 1.09 21.82 7.81
N ALA A 25 1.34 23.13 7.77
CA ALA A 25 1.41 23.92 6.56
C ALA A 25 2.50 23.36 5.61
N VAL A 26 2.06 22.86 4.46
CA VAL A 26 2.95 22.35 3.41
C VAL A 26 3.79 23.51 2.86
N ARG A 27 5.11 23.36 2.84
CA ARG A 27 6.01 24.37 2.23
C ARG A 27 5.71 24.48 0.74
N PRO A 28 5.61 25.70 0.18
CA PRO A 28 5.42 25.87 -1.26
C PRO A 28 6.63 25.29 -2.02
N VAL A 29 6.36 24.38 -2.95
CA VAL A 29 7.34 23.77 -3.85
C VAL A 29 7.54 24.74 -5.04
N ALA A 30 8.79 24.94 -5.48
CA ALA A 30 9.07 25.78 -6.63
C ALA A 30 8.50 25.14 -7.91
N GLU A 31 7.93 25.92 -8.81
CA GLU A 31 7.39 25.45 -10.10
C GLU A 31 8.44 24.69 -10.94
N SER A 32 9.73 25.05 -10.80
CA SER A 32 10.86 24.34 -11.40
C SER A 32 10.98 22.88 -10.96
N ASP A 33 10.68 22.59 -9.68
CA ASP A 33 10.80 21.24 -9.13
C ASP A 33 9.64 20.35 -9.59
N ALA A 34 8.44 20.91 -9.75
CA ALA A 34 7.28 20.23 -10.28
C ALA A 34 7.45 19.89 -11.79
N ALA A 35 7.99 20.82 -12.59
CA ALA A 35 8.28 20.59 -14.00
C ALA A 35 9.39 19.54 -14.20
N GLN A 36 10.45 19.59 -13.41
CA GLN A 36 11.54 18.64 -13.45
C GLN A 36 11.09 17.23 -13.00
N ALA A 37 10.20 17.14 -12.02
CA ALA A 37 9.60 15.87 -11.60
C ALA A 37 8.69 15.28 -12.69
N ALA A 38 8.00 16.11 -13.47
CA ALA A 38 7.15 15.69 -14.58
C ALA A 38 7.94 15.11 -15.76
N GLU A 39 9.10 15.67 -16.08
CA GLU A 39 9.97 15.20 -17.16
C GLU A 39 10.67 13.87 -16.84
N LEU A 40 10.83 13.52 -15.56
CA LEU A 40 11.67 12.41 -15.11
C LEU A 40 10.94 11.06 -14.95
N HIS A 41 9.60 11.01 -15.08
CA HIS A 41 8.90 9.76 -14.76
C HIS A 41 7.63 9.52 -15.56
N THR A 42 7.69 8.51 -16.44
CA THR A 42 6.49 7.90 -17.04
C THR A 42 5.94 6.87 -16.05
N PRO A 43 4.65 6.98 -15.64
CA PRO A 43 4.01 5.97 -14.81
C PRO A 43 4.06 4.58 -15.46
N VAL A 44 4.19 3.54 -14.65
CA VAL A 44 4.24 2.16 -15.12
C VAL A 44 2.89 1.80 -15.75
N LEU A 45 2.91 1.06 -16.88
CA LEU A 45 1.70 0.60 -17.58
C LEU A 45 0.61 1.66 -17.77
N LEU A 46 0.98 2.93 -17.86
CA LEU A 46 0.05 4.08 -17.92
C LEU A 46 -1.08 3.86 -18.92
N ARG A 47 -0.74 3.47 -20.16
CA ARG A 47 -1.73 3.25 -21.20
C ARG A 47 -2.70 2.12 -20.85
N GLN A 48 -2.18 1.00 -20.34
CA GLN A 48 -2.97 -0.16 -19.95
C GLN A 48 -3.93 0.19 -18.79
N CYS A 49 -3.46 0.96 -17.80
CA CYS A 49 -4.32 1.46 -16.72
C CYS A 49 -5.47 2.29 -17.24
N LEU A 50 -5.19 3.28 -18.09
CA LEU A 50 -6.22 4.14 -18.67
C LEU A 50 -7.19 3.37 -19.59
N ASP A 51 -6.72 2.42 -20.38
CA ASP A 51 -7.56 1.59 -21.25
C ASP A 51 -8.51 0.69 -20.41
N LEU A 52 -8.02 0.16 -19.29
CA LEU A 52 -8.84 -0.64 -18.37
C LEU A 52 -9.87 0.21 -17.60
N LEU A 53 -9.57 1.47 -17.30
CA LEU A 53 -10.50 2.40 -16.63
C LEU A 53 -11.55 2.97 -17.59
N ALA A 54 -11.20 3.17 -18.87
CA ALA A 54 -12.03 3.86 -19.85
C ALA A 54 -13.49 3.37 -19.94
N PRO A 55 -13.82 2.06 -19.91
CA PRO A 55 -15.21 1.62 -19.98
C PRO A 55 -16.08 2.11 -18.83
N ALA A 56 -15.50 2.35 -17.64
CA ALA A 56 -16.22 2.88 -16.50
C ALA A 56 -16.41 4.40 -16.56
N LEU A 57 -15.51 5.10 -17.27
CA LEU A 57 -15.44 6.56 -17.31
C LEU A 57 -16.13 7.17 -18.53
N VAL A 58 -16.11 6.48 -19.70
CA VAL A 58 -16.68 6.98 -20.96
C VAL A 58 -17.47 5.94 -21.74
N GLY A 59 -17.59 4.71 -21.20
CA GLY A 59 -18.35 3.63 -21.83
C GLY A 59 -19.86 3.77 -21.69
N PRO A 60 -20.64 2.87 -22.28
CA PRO A 60 -22.08 2.82 -22.12
C PRO A 60 -22.47 2.73 -20.62
N GLY A 61 -23.32 3.66 -20.15
CA GLY A 61 -23.73 3.73 -18.74
C GLY A 61 -22.75 4.47 -17.82
N ALA A 62 -21.65 5.05 -18.37
CA ALA A 62 -20.84 5.99 -17.61
C ALA A 62 -21.64 7.28 -17.31
N PRO A 63 -21.46 7.88 -16.10
CA PRO A 63 -22.12 9.14 -15.80
C PRO A 63 -21.49 10.30 -16.60
N ALA A 64 -22.24 11.40 -16.77
CA ALA A 64 -21.76 12.58 -17.49
C ALA A 64 -20.52 13.23 -16.85
N ARG A 65 -20.36 13.07 -15.54
CA ARG A 65 -19.21 13.53 -14.74
C ARG A 65 -18.69 12.35 -13.92
N PRO A 66 -17.82 11.50 -14.48
CA PRO A 66 -17.27 10.37 -13.76
C PRO A 66 -16.26 10.81 -12.69
N ILE A 67 -16.11 9.97 -11.66
CA ILE A 67 -15.20 10.18 -10.55
C ILE A 67 -14.20 9.02 -10.51
N LEU A 68 -12.91 9.35 -10.55
CA LEU A 68 -11.81 8.44 -10.29
C LEU A 68 -11.19 8.76 -8.92
N ILE A 69 -10.94 7.74 -8.12
CA ILE A 69 -10.02 7.86 -6.97
C ILE A 69 -8.69 7.21 -7.35
N ASP A 70 -7.63 8.01 -7.34
CA ASP A 70 -6.24 7.56 -7.42
C ASP A 70 -5.74 7.41 -5.98
N CYS A 71 -5.65 6.17 -5.51
CA CYS A 71 -5.28 5.85 -4.12
C CYS A 71 -3.78 6.02 -3.83
N THR A 72 -2.98 6.26 -4.85
CA THR A 72 -1.51 6.28 -4.81
C THR A 72 -1.00 7.39 -5.71
N LEU A 73 -1.43 8.61 -5.39
CA LEU A 73 -1.25 9.79 -6.24
C LEU A 73 0.22 10.02 -6.65
N GLY A 74 1.17 9.82 -5.71
CA GLY A 74 2.56 10.12 -5.94
C GLY A 74 2.75 11.55 -6.47
N MET A 75 3.46 11.69 -7.57
CA MET A 75 3.64 12.99 -8.26
C MET A 75 2.52 13.28 -9.29
N GLY A 76 1.42 12.51 -9.31
CA GLY A 76 0.23 12.77 -10.11
C GLY A 76 0.27 12.32 -11.56
N GLY A 77 1.20 11.45 -11.96
CA GLY A 77 1.37 11.07 -13.37
C GLY A 77 0.17 10.33 -13.97
N HIS A 78 -0.36 9.33 -13.29
CA HIS A 78 -1.58 8.63 -13.72
C HIS A 78 -2.80 9.56 -13.72
N SER A 79 -2.94 10.36 -12.67
CA SER A 79 -4.03 11.35 -12.52
C SER A 79 -4.01 12.40 -13.63
N GLU A 80 -2.82 12.91 -14.01
CA GLU A 80 -2.67 13.86 -15.11
C GLU A 80 -3.14 13.29 -16.42
N ALA A 81 -2.58 12.12 -16.78
CA ALA A 81 -2.94 11.46 -18.03
C ALA A 81 -4.44 11.06 -18.10
N ALA A 82 -5.04 10.71 -16.96
CA ALA A 82 -6.47 10.47 -16.88
C ALA A 82 -7.30 11.73 -17.11
N LEU A 83 -6.92 12.86 -16.49
CA LEU A 83 -7.59 14.17 -16.65
C LEU A 83 -7.44 14.74 -18.06
N GLU A 84 -6.33 14.47 -18.75
CA GLU A 84 -6.11 14.84 -20.14
C GLU A 84 -6.94 13.99 -21.10
N ARG A 85 -7.01 12.69 -20.84
CA ARG A 85 -7.70 11.74 -21.71
C ARG A 85 -9.23 11.80 -21.58
N PHE A 86 -9.74 12.07 -20.37
CA PHE A 86 -11.17 12.03 -20.06
C PHE A 86 -11.68 13.42 -19.68
N GLU A 87 -12.27 14.13 -20.62
CA GLU A 87 -12.60 15.56 -20.54
C GLU A 87 -13.49 15.94 -19.34
N ASN A 88 -14.47 15.09 -18.98
CA ASN A 88 -15.40 15.36 -17.89
C ASN A 88 -15.05 14.66 -16.56
N LEU A 89 -13.86 14.06 -16.49
CA LEU A 89 -13.41 13.32 -15.32
C LEU A 89 -13.07 14.26 -14.16
N SER A 90 -13.51 13.89 -12.97
CA SER A 90 -13.00 14.43 -11.70
C SER A 90 -12.12 13.39 -11.03
N VAL A 91 -10.95 13.80 -10.52
CA VAL A 91 -9.98 12.94 -9.86
C VAL A 91 -9.77 13.40 -8.42
N ILE A 92 -9.84 12.44 -7.49
CA ILE A 92 -9.40 12.61 -6.11
C ILE A 92 -8.15 11.76 -5.95
N GLY A 93 -7.01 12.42 -5.72
CA GLY A 93 -5.74 11.77 -5.49
C GLY A 93 -5.44 11.66 -4.00
N ILE A 94 -5.09 10.47 -3.54
CA ILE A 94 -4.73 10.18 -2.15
C ILE A 94 -3.24 9.86 -2.11
N ASP A 95 -2.51 10.50 -1.22
CA ASP A 95 -1.16 10.06 -0.83
C ASP A 95 -0.94 10.36 0.64
N ARG A 96 -0.12 9.55 1.30
CA ARG A 96 0.26 9.78 2.70
C ARG A 96 1.50 10.67 2.83
N ASP A 97 2.24 10.89 1.75
CA ASP A 97 3.45 11.69 1.69
C ASP A 97 3.09 13.16 1.40
N PRO A 98 3.25 14.10 2.37
CA PRO A 98 2.93 15.50 2.16
C PRO A 98 3.73 16.16 1.03
N GLU A 99 4.97 15.69 0.77
CA GLU A 99 5.80 16.19 -0.34
C GLU A 99 5.20 15.79 -1.69
N ALA A 100 4.76 14.53 -1.81
CA ALA A 100 4.07 14.05 -3.01
C ALA A 100 2.76 14.82 -3.27
N ILE A 101 1.97 15.06 -2.23
CA ILE A 101 0.74 15.88 -2.32
C ILE A 101 1.03 17.28 -2.82
N ALA A 102 2.09 17.94 -2.32
CA ALA A 102 2.45 19.29 -2.75
C ALA A 102 2.87 19.33 -4.23
N LEU A 103 3.71 18.38 -4.66
CA LEU A 103 4.17 18.27 -6.04
C LEU A 103 3.02 17.98 -7.01
N ALA A 104 2.18 17.00 -6.68
CA ALA A 104 1.01 16.66 -7.49
C ALA A 104 -0.01 17.81 -7.56
N SER A 105 -0.23 18.53 -6.47
CA SER A 105 -1.13 19.68 -6.45
C SER A 105 -0.64 20.81 -7.36
N ALA A 106 0.67 21.10 -7.35
CA ALA A 106 1.26 22.09 -8.25
C ALA A 106 1.15 21.65 -9.73
N ARG A 107 1.51 20.39 -10.02
CA ARG A 107 1.44 19.80 -11.37
C ARG A 107 0.03 19.82 -11.95
N LEU A 108 -0.97 19.49 -11.14
CA LEU A 108 -2.35 19.32 -11.58
C LEU A 108 -3.22 20.57 -11.39
N ALA A 109 -2.66 21.68 -10.91
CA ALA A 109 -3.39 22.93 -10.66
C ALA A 109 -4.16 23.45 -11.91
N ARG A 110 -3.64 23.20 -13.12
CA ARG A 110 -4.29 23.56 -14.39
C ARG A 110 -5.66 22.95 -14.62
N PHE A 111 -5.97 21.84 -13.93
CA PHE A 111 -7.26 21.16 -14.07
C PHE A 111 -8.35 21.73 -13.15
N GLY A 112 -8.00 22.69 -12.26
CA GLY A 112 -8.95 23.39 -11.40
C GLY A 112 -9.77 22.43 -10.55
N GLU A 113 -11.10 22.65 -10.52
CA GLU A 113 -12.03 21.85 -9.71
C GLU A 113 -12.14 20.36 -10.10
N ARG A 114 -11.59 19.96 -11.24
CA ARG A 114 -11.56 18.55 -11.66
C ARG A 114 -10.54 17.71 -10.88
N PHE A 115 -9.65 18.36 -10.12
CA PHE A 115 -8.65 17.66 -9.32
C PHE A 115 -8.66 18.12 -7.87
N ARG A 116 -8.58 17.16 -6.95
CA ARG A 116 -8.39 17.39 -5.52
C ARG A 116 -7.40 16.38 -4.95
N ALA A 117 -6.35 16.84 -4.27
CA ALA A 117 -5.42 16.01 -3.51
C ALA A 117 -5.84 15.91 -2.04
N VAL A 118 -5.60 14.75 -1.42
CA VAL A 118 -5.90 14.47 -0.01
C VAL A 118 -4.70 13.77 0.62
N CYS A 119 -4.12 14.39 1.65
CA CYS A 119 -3.05 13.77 2.44
C CYS A 119 -3.65 12.77 3.42
N ALA A 120 -3.61 11.48 3.10
CA ALA A 120 -4.16 10.41 3.91
C ALA A 120 -3.59 9.04 3.50
N THR A 121 -3.78 8.03 4.33
CA THR A 121 -3.59 6.64 3.91
C THR A 121 -4.78 6.18 3.08
N TYR A 122 -4.53 5.39 2.04
CA TYR A 122 -5.56 5.00 1.07
C TYR A 122 -6.60 4.00 1.61
N ASP A 123 -6.47 3.52 2.85
CA ASP A 123 -7.54 2.78 3.52
C ASP A 123 -8.72 3.66 3.97
N ARG A 124 -8.64 4.99 3.72
CA ARG A 124 -9.77 5.93 3.82
C ARG A 124 -10.57 6.09 2.51
N VAL A 125 -10.32 5.24 1.53
CA VAL A 125 -10.95 5.31 0.20
C VAL A 125 -12.48 5.31 0.26
N ASP A 126 -13.08 4.59 1.20
CA ASP A 126 -14.54 4.51 1.39
C ASP A 126 -15.14 5.85 1.84
N SER A 127 -14.57 6.52 2.84
CA SER A 127 -15.03 7.83 3.28
C SER A 127 -14.86 8.88 2.17
N LEU A 128 -13.70 8.90 1.51
CA LEU A 128 -13.42 9.83 0.42
C LEU A 128 -14.30 9.59 -0.82
N ALA A 129 -14.67 8.34 -1.11
CA ALA A 129 -15.62 8.01 -2.16
C ALA A 129 -17.04 8.55 -1.81
N SER A 130 -17.42 8.45 -0.54
CA SER A 130 -18.70 9.00 -0.06
C SER A 130 -18.74 10.52 -0.19
N ASP A 131 -17.71 11.20 0.31
CA ASP A 131 -17.58 12.67 0.23
C ASP A 131 -17.59 13.16 -1.22
N ALA A 132 -16.89 12.46 -2.11
CA ALA A 132 -16.83 12.81 -3.52
C ALA A 132 -18.16 12.64 -4.25
N ALA A 133 -18.86 11.54 -3.98
CA ALA A 133 -20.16 11.28 -4.56
C ALA A 133 -21.20 12.29 -4.09
N GLU A 134 -21.19 12.63 -2.79
CA GLU A 134 -22.06 13.63 -2.20
C GLU A 134 -21.81 15.03 -2.78
N ALA A 135 -20.54 15.45 -2.88
CA ALA A 135 -20.17 16.72 -3.50
C ALA A 135 -20.61 16.82 -4.98
N ALA A 136 -20.69 15.69 -5.68
CA ALA A 136 -21.21 15.60 -7.05
C ALA A 136 -22.74 15.48 -7.12
N GLY A 137 -23.45 15.58 -6.01
CA GLY A 137 -24.91 15.41 -5.95
C GLY A 137 -25.39 13.99 -6.23
N ARG A 138 -24.53 13.00 -6.00
CA ARG A 138 -24.79 11.57 -6.23
C ARG A 138 -25.08 10.85 -4.91
N ARG A 139 -25.61 9.64 -5.00
CA ARG A 139 -25.76 8.77 -3.82
C ARG A 139 -24.40 8.55 -3.17
N PRO A 140 -24.26 8.79 -1.85
CA PRO A 140 -23.00 8.58 -1.14
C PRO A 140 -22.47 7.15 -1.28
N GLY A 141 -21.17 7.00 -1.18
CA GLY A 141 -20.49 5.72 -1.02
C GLY A 141 -19.93 5.09 -2.29
N VAL A 142 -20.27 5.60 -3.50
CA VAL A 142 -19.78 4.96 -4.74
C VAL A 142 -19.24 5.95 -5.76
N VAL A 143 -18.10 5.57 -6.35
CA VAL A 143 -17.41 6.24 -7.47
C VAL A 143 -17.35 5.34 -8.70
N ASP A 144 -16.84 5.86 -9.81
CA ASP A 144 -16.86 5.15 -11.09
C ASP A 144 -15.64 4.30 -11.30
N ALA A 145 -14.49 4.77 -10.81
CA ALA A 145 -13.23 4.05 -10.96
C ALA A 145 -12.31 4.27 -9.76
N ILE A 146 -11.47 3.28 -9.51
CA ILE A 146 -10.40 3.34 -8.51
C ILE A 146 -9.11 2.81 -9.15
N LEU A 147 -8.03 3.55 -8.96
CA LEU A 147 -6.66 3.17 -9.33
C LEU A 147 -5.82 3.01 -8.06
N MET A 148 -5.01 1.97 -8.01
CA MET A 148 -3.97 1.75 -6.99
C MET A 148 -2.67 1.34 -7.66
N ASP A 149 -1.65 2.19 -7.64
CA ASP A 149 -0.27 1.91 -8.06
C ASP A 149 0.57 1.71 -6.80
N LEU A 150 0.66 0.44 -6.35
CA LEU A 150 1.22 0.11 -5.03
C LEU A 150 2.74 0.23 -5.00
N GLY A 151 3.28 0.44 -3.82
CA GLY A 151 4.72 0.47 -3.57
C GLY A 151 5.23 1.85 -3.21
N VAL A 152 6.38 2.23 -3.75
CA VAL A 152 7.05 3.51 -3.47
C VAL A 152 7.05 4.40 -4.70
N SER A 153 6.85 5.67 -4.48
CA SER A 153 6.97 6.66 -5.56
C SER A 153 8.44 6.84 -5.97
N SER A 154 8.66 7.28 -7.20
CA SER A 154 10.00 7.62 -7.67
C SER A 154 10.64 8.72 -6.84
N LEU A 155 9.86 9.69 -6.38
CA LEU A 155 10.31 10.71 -5.45
C LEU A 155 11.02 10.10 -4.22
N GLN A 156 10.41 9.09 -3.60
CA GLN A 156 10.96 8.42 -2.41
C GLN A 156 12.24 7.64 -2.71
N LEU A 157 12.37 7.05 -3.91
CA LEU A 157 13.56 6.31 -4.33
C LEU A 157 14.71 7.25 -4.73
N ASP A 158 14.41 8.39 -5.33
CA ASP A 158 15.39 9.31 -5.91
C ASP A 158 15.94 10.30 -4.86
N ARG A 159 15.19 10.55 -3.78
CA ARG A 159 15.62 11.32 -2.61
C ARG A 159 16.43 10.44 -1.67
N ALA A 160 17.77 10.51 -1.77
CA ALA A 160 18.65 9.64 -0.96
C ALA A 160 18.41 9.78 0.54
N GLU A 161 18.17 11.00 1.03
CA GLU A 161 17.91 11.33 2.43
C GLU A 161 16.67 10.64 3.02
N ARG A 162 15.75 10.16 2.19
CA ARG A 162 14.57 9.39 2.61
C ARG A 162 14.92 7.95 3.02
N GLY A 163 16.10 7.44 2.66
CA GLY A 163 16.60 6.13 3.06
C GLY A 163 15.97 4.92 2.39
N PHE A 164 15.17 5.08 1.34
CA PHE A 164 14.53 3.96 0.62
C PHE A 164 15.50 3.19 -0.28
N SER A 165 16.58 3.83 -0.71
CA SER A 165 17.55 3.24 -1.63
C SER A 165 18.80 2.79 -0.90
N TYR A 166 19.33 1.64 -1.32
CA TYR A 166 20.62 1.10 -0.88
C TYR A 166 21.79 1.44 -1.83
N SER A 167 21.55 2.32 -2.82
CA SER A 167 22.57 2.70 -3.82
C SER A 167 23.47 3.83 -3.36
N ARG A 168 23.08 4.58 -2.35
CA ARG A 168 23.79 5.71 -1.77
C ARG A 168 23.74 5.63 -0.25
N SER A 169 24.79 6.14 0.42
CA SER A 169 24.77 6.28 1.88
C SER A 169 23.79 7.34 2.30
N ALA A 170 22.89 6.99 3.20
CA ALA A 170 21.81 7.86 3.69
C ALA A 170 21.32 7.39 5.07
N PRO A 171 20.61 8.24 5.84
CA PRO A 171 19.92 7.84 7.05
C PRO A 171 18.90 6.72 6.78
N LEU A 172 18.68 5.86 7.75
CA LEU A 172 17.69 4.78 7.67
C LEU A 172 16.32 5.26 8.17
N ASP A 173 15.71 6.22 7.45
CA ASP A 173 14.37 6.74 7.77
C ASP A 173 13.28 5.79 7.24
N MET A 174 13.08 5.71 5.95
CA MET A 174 12.09 4.90 5.22
C MET A 174 10.61 5.26 5.51
N ARG A 175 10.31 6.34 6.21
CA ARG A 175 8.93 6.81 6.38
C ARG A 175 8.44 7.49 5.11
N MET A 176 7.25 7.14 4.66
CA MET A 176 6.56 7.85 3.58
C MET A 176 6.01 9.18 4.09
N ASP A 177 5.43 9.19 5.29
CA ASP A 177 5.06 10.39 6.02
C ASP A 177 6.12 10.64 7.11
N GLN A 178 6.90 11.72 6.95
CA GLN A 178 7.98 12.07 7.88
C GLN A 178 7.51 12.92 9.07
N SER A 179 6.23 13.27 9.14
CA SER A 179 5.68 14.07 10.26
C SER A 179 5.67 13.31 11.58
N GLY A 180 5.69 11.96 11.53
CA GLY A 180 5.66 11.14 12.74
C GLY A 180 6.02 9.67 12.47
N GLY A 181 5.84 8.84 13.49
CA GLY A 181 6.07 7.41 13.40
C GLY A 181 7.53 6.96 13.58
N ARG A 182 7.74 5.63 13.65
CA ARG A 182 9.05 5.01 13.80
C ARG A 182 9.78 4.96 12.47
N THR A 183 11.07 5.29 12.50
CA THR A 183 11.97 5.12 11.36
C THR A 183 12.47 3.67 11.23
N ALA A 184 13.11 3.33 10.12
CA ALA A 184 13.83 2.07 9.99
C ALA A 184 14.99 1.99 11.00
N GLN A 185 15.64 3.12 11.31
CA GLN A 185 16.66 3.20 12.34
C GLN A 185 16.11 2.81 13.71
N ASP A 186 14.93 3.31 14.09
CA ASP A 186 14.31 2.99 15.37
C ASP A 186 14.01 1.48 15.49
N ILE A 187 13.58 0.86 14.38
CA ILE A 187 13.40 -0.60 14.34
C ILE A 187 14.72 -1.33 14.59
N LEU A 188 15.79 -0.93 13.90
CA LEU A 188 17.10 -1.56 14.06
C LEU A 188 17.71 -1.35 15.46
N ASP A 189 17.39 -0.22 16.11
CA ASP A 189 17.91 0.11 17.43
C ASP A 189 17.15 -0.56 18.59
N THR A 190 15.85 -0.82 18.41
CA THR A 190 14.98 -1.25 19.52
C THR A 190 14.46 -2.68 19.42
N ALA A 191 14.28 -3.21 18.21
CA ALA A 191 13.76 -4.57 18.03
C ALA A 191 14.77 -5.61 18.50
N ASP A 192 14.29 -6.68 19.12
CA ASP A 192 15.11 -7.85 19.44
C ASP A 192 15.38 -8.72 18.18
N GLU A 193 16.23 -9.72 18.33
CA GLU A 193 16.60 -10.61 17.22
C GLU A 193 15.38 -11.35 16.65
N HIS A 194 14.45 -11.76 17.49
CA HIS A 194 13.25 -12.49 17.08
C HIS A 194 12.31 -11.60 16.28
N GLU A 195 12.06 -10.37 16.74
CA GLU A 195 11.23 -9.37 16.05
C GLU A 195 11.86 -8.99 14.70
N LEU A 196 13.15 -8.68 14.66
CA LEU A 196 13.87 -8.39 13.41
C LEU A 196 13.79 -9.56 12.42
N ALA A 197 14.06 -10.78 12.89
CA ALA A 197 13.97 -11.97 12.03
C ALA A 197 12.53 -12.19 11.53
N ARG A 198 11.51 -11.89 12.33
CA ARG A 198 10.11 -11.95 11.92
C ARG A 198 9.80 -10.92 10.84
N ILE A 199 10.19 -9.64 11.04
CA ILE A 199 10.01 -8.56 10.06
C ILE A 199 10.64 -8.98 8.72
N LEU A 200 11.91 -9.37 8.74
CA LEU A 200 12.65 -9.73 7.52
C LEU A 200 12.05 -10.95 6.80
N ARG A 201 11.57 -11.93 7.55
CA ARG A 201 10.97 -13.15 6.99
C ARG A 201 9.57 -12.89 6.44
N VAL A 202 8.74 -12.18 7.18
CA VAL A 202 7.32 -11.98 6.83
C VAL A 202 7.15 -10.94 5.73
N TYR A 203 7.87 -9.82 5.81
CA TYR A 203 7.70 -8.69 4.89
C TYR A 203 8.71 -8.67 3.73
N GLY A 204 9.84 -9.34 3.89
CA GLY A 204 10.86 -9.44 2.84
C GLY A 204 10.93 -10.80 2.16
N GLU A 205 10.23 -11.83 2.69
CA GLU A 205 10.44 -13.23 2.28
C GLU A 205 11.96 -13.58 2.30
N GLU A 206 12.70 -12.99 3.28
CA GLU A 206 14.16 -13.11 3.37
C GLU A 206 14.57 -14.47 3.96
N ARG A 207 15.31 -15.24 3.18
CA ARG A 207 15.74 -16.60 3.57
C ARG A 207 16.77 -16.58 4.69
N PHE A 208 17.58 -15.53 4.76
CA PHE A 208 18.66 -15.36 5.74
C PHE A 208 18.28 -14.45 6.90
N ALA A 209 16.98 -14.25 7.12
CA ALA A 209 16.41 -13.33 8.11
C ALA A 209 17.04 -13.48 9.51
N ALA A 210 17.19 -14.71 10.02
CA ALA A 210 17.78 -14.93 11.34
C ALA A 210 19.25 -14.50 11.41
N ARG A 211 20.05 -14.77 10.35
CA ARG A 211 21.47 -14.38 10.31
C ARG A 211 21.64 -12.87 10.23
N ILE A 212 20.78 -12.20 9.46
CA ILE A 212 20.79 -10.73 9.33
C ILE A 212 20.39 -10.10 10.66
N ALA A 213 19.31 -10.59 11.29
CA ALA A 213 18.84 -10.10 12.59
C ALA A 213 19.92 -10.25 13.67
N ALA A 214 20.52 -11.44 13.80
CA ALA A 214 21.62 -11.67 14.72
C ALA A 214 22.84 -10.76 14.42
N GLY A 215 23.11 -10.47 13.14
CA GLY A 215 24.17 -9.56 12.72
C GLY A 215 23.91 -8.12 13.18
N VAL A 216 22.67 -7.63 13.04
CA VAL A 216 22.28 -6.29 13.49
C VAL A 216 22.38 -6.17 15.01
N VAL A 217 21.80 -7.12 15.75
CA VAL A 217 21.82 -7.12 17.21
C VAL A 217 23.24 -7.16 17.75
N ARG A 218 24.08 -8.08 17.23
CA ARG A 218 25.50 -8.18 17.63
C ARG A 218 26.28 -6.88 17.41
N ARG A 219 26.09 -6.18 16.27
CA ARG A 219 26.76 -4.89 16.04
C ARG A 219 26.32 -3.86 17.06
N ARG A 220 25.04 -3.83 17.40
CA ARG A 220 24.49 -2.95 18.43
C ARG A 220 25.11 -3.24 19.82
N GLU A 221 25.22 -4.50 20.18
CA GLU A 221 25.78 -4.93 21.47
C GLU A 221 27.27 -4.60 21.65
N VAL A 222 28.04 -4.63 20.56
CA VAL A 222 29.47 -4.26 20.61
C VAL A 222 29.71 -2.75 20.44
N GLY A 223 28.66 -1.93 20.43
CA GLY A 223 28.76 -0.47 20.32
C GLY A 223 29.03 0.07 18.92
N ASP A 224 28.85 -0.75 17.88
CA ASP A 224 28.98 -0.38 16.45
C ASP A 224 27.65 -0.58 15.69
N PRO A 225 26.57 0.13 16.07
CA PRO A 225 25.26 -0.06 15.45
C PRO A 225 25.24 0.37 13.98
N VAL A 226 24.35 -0.25 13.21
CA VAL A 226 24.09 0.12 11.80
C VAL A 226 23.39 1.49 11.76
N ARG A 227 23.98 2.48 11.06
CA ARG A 227 23.49 3.87 11.06
C ARG A 227 23.15 4.42 9.68
N SER A 228 23.45 3.67 8.62
CA SER A 228 23.23 4.15 7.25
C SER A 228 22.80 3.01 6.31
N THR A 229 22.26 3.38 5.18
CA THR A 229 21.76 2.46 4.15
C THR A 229 22.88 1.58 3.60
N ASP A 230 24.07 2.12 3.35
CA ASP A 230 25.24 1.38 2.88
C ASP A 230 25.76 0.41 3.95
N ALA A 231 25.86 0.83 5.22
CA ALA A 231 26.26 -0.05 6.33
C ALA A 231 25.28 -1.23 6.50
N LEU A 232 23.97 -0.99 6.34
CA LEU A 232 22.96 -2.05 6.33
C LEU A 232 23.15 -3.00 5.14
N ALA A 233 23.36 -2.46 3.94
CA ALA A 233 23.57 -3.26 2.74
C ALA A 233 24.84 -4.13 2.82
N GLU A 234 25.92 -3.61 3.41
CA GLU A 234 27.16 -4.35 3.67
C GLU A 234 26.95 -5.48 4.68
N LEU A 235 26.28 -5.20 5.79
CA LEU A 235 25.94 -6.22 6.79
C LEU A 235 25.12 -7.36 6.15
N VAL A 236 24.08 -7.01 5.39
CA VAL A 236 23.26 -8.02 4.68
C VAL A 236 24.12 -8.83 3.73
N ARG A 237 24.99 -8.18 2.94
CA ARG A 237 25.91 -8.86 2.02
C ARG A 237 26.85 -9.83 2.75
N ALA A 238 27.34 -9.46 3.94
CA ALA A 238 28.19 -10.33 4.76
C ALA A 238 27.41 -11.54 5.32
N CYS A 239 26.13 -11.37 5.66
CA CYS A 239 25.26 -12.43 6.17
C CYS A 239 24.79 -13.43 5.10
N VAL A 240 24.70 -13.02 3.83
CA VAL A 240 24.25 -13.87 2.73
C VAL A 240 25.42 -14.69 2.15
N PRO A 241 25.32 -16.03 2.06
CA PRO A 241 26.39 -16.87 1.50
C PRO A 241 26.75 -16.48 0.06
N ALA A 242 28.03 -16.59 -0.30
CA ALA A 242 28.53 -16.22 -1.63
C ALA A 242 27.81 -16.93 -2.79
N ALA A 243 27.44 -18.20 -2.61
CA ALA A 243 26.67 -18.97 -3.60
C ALA A 243 25.28 -18.36 -3.84
N ALA A 244 24.59 -17.89 -2.80
CA ALA A 244 23.26 -17.28 -2.90
C ALA A 244 23.30 -15.87 -3.50
N ARG A 245 24.44 -15.17 -3.42
CA ARG A 245 24.62 -13.83 -4.02
C ARG A 245 24.73 -13.85 -5.54
N ARG A 246 25.08 -15.00 -6.14
CA ARG A 246 25.27 -15.15 -7.61
C ARG A 246 23.99 -15.38 -8.39
N THR A 247 22.90 -15.77 -7.74
CA THR A 247 21.65 -16.22 -8.39
C THR A 247 20.49 -15.24 -8.32
N GLY A 248 20.69 -14.02 -7.79
CA GLY A 248 19.64 -13.02 -7.62
C GLY A 248 20.19 -11.60 -7.65
N GLY A 249 19.31 -10.61 -7.76
CA GLY A 249 19.70 -9.20 -7.70
C GLY A 249 20.41 -8.81 -6.38
N ASN A 250 20.43 -7.52 -6.06
CA ASN A 250 21.10 -7.04 -4.84
C ASN A 250 20.55 -7.76 -3.58
N PRO A 251 21.43 -8.41 -2.77
CA PRO A 251 21.02 -9.15 -1.56
C PRO A 251 20.25 -8.29 -0.56
N ALA A 252 20.51 -6.98 -0.50
CA ALA A 252 19.86 -6.06 0.42
C ALA A 252 18.40 -5.77 0.05
N LYS A 253 17.97 -5.99 -1.21
CA LYS A 253 16.63 -5.63 -1.69
C LYS A 253 15.51 -6.11 -0.76
N ARG A 254 15.55 -7.36 -0.33
CA ARG A 254 14.51 -7.96 0.53
C ARG A 254 14.51 -7.39 1.94
N THR A 255 15.68 -7.10 2.49
CA THR A 255 15.85 -6.47 3.81
C THR A 255 15.28 -5.05 3.80
N PHE A 256 15.62 -4.24 2.79
CA PHE A 256 15.08 -2.89 2.63
C PHE A 256 13.56 -2.90 2.43
N GLN A 257 13.04 -3.78 1.57
CA GLN A 257 11.61 -3.99 1.41
C GLN A 257 10.93 -4.32 2.75
N ALA A 258 11.51 -5.25 3.54
CA ALA A 258 10.92 -5.67 4.80
C ALA A 258 10.84 -4.53 5.82
N LEU A 259 11.91 -3.73 5.95
CA LEU A 259 11.94 -2.58 6.84
C LEU A 259 10.94 -1.51 6.38
N ARG A 260 10.92 -1.18 5.09
CA ARG A 260 9.98 -0.23 4.51
C ARG A 260 8.52 -0.61 4.79
N VAL A 261 8.17 -1.87 4.51
CA VAL A 261 6.82 -2.40 4.77
C VAL A 261 6.47 -2.34 6.26
N ALA A 262 7.44 -2.62 7.14
CA ALA A 262 7.23 -2.54 8.59
C ALA A 262 7.04 -1.09 9.07
N VAL A 263 7.88 -0.16 8.61
CA VAL A 263 7.82 1.28 8.95
C VAL A 263 6.48 1.87 8.55
N ASN A 264 6.01 1.56 7.35
CA ASN A 264 4.82 2.18 6.75
C ASN A 264 3.54 1.35 6.92
N ALA A 265 3.60 0.20 7.57
CA ALA A 265 2.47 -0.74 7.72
C ALA A 265 1.76 -1.07 6.37
N GLU A 266 2.52 -1.09 5.25
CA GLU A 266 1.99 -1.11 3.88
C GLU A 266 0.98 -2.25 3.65
N LEU A 267 1.32 -3.49 4.05
CA LEU A 267 0.43 -4.63 3.83
C LEU A 267 -0.83 -4.57 4.69
N ALA A 268 -0.73 -4.07 5.93
CA ALA A 268 -1.90 -3.93 6.80
C ALA A 268 -2.87 -2.84 6.29
N VAL A 269 -2.33 -1.74 5.74
CA VAL A 269 -3.13 -0.71 5.07
C VAL A 269 -3.80 -1.29 3.83
N LEU A 270 -3.07 -2.05 3.00
CA LEU A 270 -3.59 -2.69 1.79
C LEU A 270 -4.71 -3.70 2.09
N GLU A 271 -4.53 -4.53 3.12
CA GLU A 271 -5.55 -5.51 3.55
C GLU A 271 -6.88 -4.84 3.95
N ARG A 272 -6.82 -3.64 4.54
CA ARG A 272 -8.04 -2.86 4.86
C ARG A 272 -8.59 -2.11 3.66
N ALA A 273 -7.71 -1.58 2.81
CA ALA A 273 -8.09 -0.70 1.71
C ALA A 273 -8.79 -1.44 0.56
N VAL A 274 -8.29 -2.62 0.15
CA VAL A 274 -8.85 -3.31 -1.02
C VAL A 274 -10.33 -3.66 -0.86
N PRO A 275 -10.80 -4.25 0.27
CA PRO A 275 -12.23 -4.49 0.46
C PRO A 275 -13.05 -3.20 0.47
N ARG A 276 -12.57 -2.13 1.09
CA ARG A 276 -13.22 -0.82 1.11
C ARG A 276 -13.33 -0.23 -0.29
N ALA A 277 -12.24 -0.28 -1.07
CA ALA A 277 -12.22 0.16 -2.46
C ALA A 277 -13.22 -0.62 -3.31
N LEU A 278 -13.26 -1.95 -3.17
CA LEU A 278 -14.25 -2.78 -3.88
C LEU A 278 -15.69 -2.41 -3.55
N ASN A 279 -15.98 -2.04 -2.30
CA ASN A 279 -17.31 -1.60 -1.89
C ASN A 279 -17.65 -0.18 -2.35
N SER A 280 -16.65 0.63 -2.63
CA SER A 280 -16.82 2.03 -3.08
C SER A 280 -16.97 2.19 -4.59
N ILE A 281 -17.06 1.09 -5.35
CA ILE A 281 -17.25 1.15 -6.81
C ILE A 281 -18.71 0.87 -7.15
N ARG A 282 -19.33 1.72 -7.99
CA ARG A 282 -20.69 1.46 -8.50
C ARG A 282 -20.74 0.20 -9.39
N VAL A 283 -21.94 -0.30 -9.63
CA VAL A 283 -22.15 -1.32 -10.67
C VAL A 283 -21.77 -0.73 -12.04
N GLY A 284 -20.97 -1.49 -12.81
CA GLY A 284 -20.35 -1.06 -14.06
C GLY A 284 -19.06 -0.24 -13.86
N GLY A 285 -18.70 0.10 -12.63
CA GLY A 285 -17.43 0.75 -12.29
C GLY A 285 -16.24 -0.24 -12.28
N ARG A 286 -15.02 0.29 -12.26
CA ARG A 286 -13.79 -0.51 -12.38
C ARG A 286 -12.75 -0.17 -11.33
N ILE A 287 -12.00 -1.20 -10.94
CA ILE A 287 -10.77 -1.06 -10.16
C ILE A 287 -9.58 -1.58 -10.97
N VAL A 288 -8.47 -0.84 -10.91
CA VAL A 288 -7.19 -1.23 -11.50
C VAL A 288 -6.14 -1.16 -10.41
N ILE A 289 -5.39 -2.23 -10.21
CA ILE A 289 -4.38 -2.35 -9.15
C ILE A 289 -3.07 -2.88 -9.72
N GLU A 290 -2.00 -2.15 -9.52
CA GLU A 290 -0.62 -2.53 -9.82
C GLU A 290 0.08 -2.93 -8.53
N SER A 291 0.76 -4.06 -8.54
CA SER A 291 1.54 -4.60 -7.43
C SER A 291 2.96 -4.87 -7.88
N TYR A 292 3.96 -4.58 -7.05
CA TYR A 292 5.39 -4.75 -7.37
C TYR A 292 6.07 -5.83 -6.53
N GLN A 293 5.36 -6.38 -5.56
CA GLN A 293 5.86 -7.47 -4.74
C GLN A 293 4.83 -8.59 -4.57
N SER A 294 5.33 -9.81 -4.33
CA SER A 294 4.52 -11.02 -4.20
C SER A 294 3.47 -10.94 -3.09
N LEU A 295 3.78 -10.22 -2.01
CA LEU A 295 2.90 -10.06 -0.86
C LEU A 295 1.69 -9.18 -1.20
N GLU A 296 1.92 -8.06 -1.88
CA GLU A 296 0.84 -7.19 -2.39
C GLU A 296 -0.06 -7.96 -3.37
N ASP A 297 0.54 -8.58 -4.41
CA ASP A 297 -0.21 -9.33 -5.42
C ASP A 297 -1.06 -10.45 -4.81
N ARG A 298 -0.56 -11.08 -3.73
CA ARG A 298 -1.29 -12.12 -3.01
C ARG A 298 -2.54 -11.59 -2.31
N ILE A 299 -2.46 -10.41 -1.67
CA ILE A 299 -3.59 -9.73 -1.02
C ILE A 299 -4.62 -9.35 -2.08
N VAL A 300 -4.20 -8.65 -3.13
CA VAL A 300 -5.06 -8.20 -4.24
C VAL A 300 -5.74 -9.40 -4.91
N LYS A 301 -4.97 -10.42 -5.30
CA LYS A 301 -5.50 -11.64 -5.93
C LYS A 301 -6.55 -12.32 -5.07
N ARG A 302 -6.32 -12.42 -3.76
CA ARG A 302 -7.27 -13.06 -2.83
C ARG A 302 -8.56 -12.26 -2.74
N ALA A 303 -8.47 -10.93 -2.59
CA ALA A 303 -9.64 -10.07 -2.50
C ALA A 303 -10.49 -10.10 -3.78
N LEU A 304 -9.85 -10.01 -4.95
CA LEU A 304 -10.55 -10.10 -6.23
C LEU A 304 -11.17 -11.50 -6.46
N ALA A 305 -10.46 -12.57 -6.11
CA ALA A 305 -10.96 -13.94 -6.26
C ALA A 305 -12.22 -14.18 -5.42
N ALA A 306 -12.30 -13.60 -4.23
CA ALA A 306 -13.51 -13.66 -3.40
C ALA A 306 -14.71 -13.00 -4.09
N GLY A 307 -14.49 -11.91 -4.84
CA GLY A 307 -15.54 -11.24 -5.61
C GLY A 307 -15.94 -11.95 -6.90
N PHE A 308 -15.05 -12.74 -7.49
CA PHE A 308 -15.29 -13.53 -8.70
C PHE A 308 -16.04 -14.85 -8.45
N SER A 309 -16.13 -15.28 -7.19
CA SER A 309 -16.69 -16.56 -6.80
C SER A 309 -17.95 -16.36 -5.98
N SER A 310 -18.84 -17.34 -6.05
CA SER A 310 -19.98 -17.41 -5.12
C SER A 310 -19.48 -17.68 -3.69
N SER A 311 -20.05 -16.99 -2.71
CA SER A 311 -19.84 -17.28 -1.29
C SER A 311 -20.79 -18.34 -0.74
N ALA A 312 -21.74 -18.83 -1.55
CA ALA A 312 -22.65 -19.89 -1.15
C ALA A 312 -21.93 -21.24 -1.01
N PRO A 313 -22.30 -22.07 -0.02
CA PRO A 313 -21.89 -23.48 0.04
C PRO A 313 -22.25 -24.23 -1.26
N GLN A 314 -21.34 -25.10 -1.72
CA GLN A 314 -21.54 -25.85 -2.98
C GLN A 314 -22.75 -26.79 -2.99
N GLU A 315 -23.23 -27.16 -1.80
CA GLU A 315 -24.36 -28.11 -1.62
C GLU A 315 -25.73 -27.43 -1.70
N LEU A 316 -25.79 -26.10 -1.79
CA LEU A 316 -27.08 -25.41 -1.90
C LEU A 316 -27.71 -25.62 -3.29
N PRO A 317 -29.00 -26.00 -3.37
CA PRO A 317 -29.68 -26.26 -4.63
C PRO A 317 -29.86 -24.99 -5.50
N PHE A 318 -29.73 -23.80 -4.89
CA PHE A 318 -29.69 -22.52 -5.58
C PHE A 318 -28.76 -21.56 -4.83
N VAL A 319 -28.13 -20.66 -5.56
CA VAL A 319 -27.24 -19.63 -5.01
C VAL A 319 -28.08 -18.41 -4.67
N PRO A 320 -28.15 -17.95 -3.40
CA PRO A 320 -28.81 -16.70 -3.03
C PRO A 320 -28.17 -15.52 -3.75
N GLN A 321 -28.97 -14.47 -4.01
CA GLN A 321 -28.49 -13.29 -4.79
C GLN A 321 -27.32 -12.57 -4.11
N ASP A 322 -27.32 -12.48 -2.80
CA ASP A 322 -26.28 -11.88 -1.98
C ASP A 322 -24.98 -12.72 -1.92
N ALA A 323 -25.07 -14.02 -2.22
CA ALA A 323 -23.93 -14.91 -2.31
C ALA A 323 -23.37 -15.08 -3.73
N MET A 324 -23.99 -14.47 -4.74
CA MET A 324 -23.49 -14.54 -6.13
C MET A 324 -22.23 -13.67 -6.32
N PRO A 325 -21.36 -14.00 -7.33
CA PRO A 325 -20.23 -13.18 -7.67
C PRO A 325 -20.63 -11.72 -7.91
N TYR A 326 -19.91 -10.78 -7.33
CA TYR A 326 -20.18 -9.35 -7.47
C TYR A 326 -19.12 -8.60 -8.29
N LEU A 327 -18.07 -9.30 -8.71
CA LEU A 327 -17.04 -8.83 -9.62
C LEU A 327 -16.95 -9.73 -10.84
N GLU A 328 -16.50 -9.13 -11.94
CA GLU A 328 -16.08 -9.79 -13.17
C GLU A 328 -14.63 -9.42 -13.47
N PRO A 329 -13.75 -10.37 -13.88
CA PRO A 329 -12.39 -10.06 -14.26
C PRO A 329 -12.36 -9.13 -15.50
N ALA A 330 -11.65 -8.01 -15.41
CA ALA A 330 -11.34 -7.15 -16.55
C ALA A 330 -9.99 -7.51 -17.17
N THR A 331 -9.19 -8.36 -16.50
CA THR A 331 -7.94 -8.93 -17.01
C THR A 331 -7.92 -10.45 -16.84
N HIS A 332 -7.39 -11.18 -17.81
CA HIS A 332 -7.14 -12.62 -17.71
C HIS A 332 -5.84 -12.87 -16.91
N GLY A 333 -5.97 -12.94 -15.57
CA GLY A 333 -4.83 -13.03 -14.67
C GLY A 333 -4.17 -11.67 -14.43
N ALA A 334 -2.86 -11.66 -14.12
CA ALA A 334 -2.10 -10.43 -14.00
C ALA A 334 -1.43 -10.07 -15.34
N LEU A 335 -1.65 -8.85 -15.81
CA LEU A 335 -0.85 -8.28 -16.89
C LEU A 335 0.54 -7.92 -16.35
N LYS A 336 1.54 -8.00 -17.21
CA LYS A 336 2.93 -7.67 -16.92
C LYS A 336 3.41 -6.64 -17.93
N ALA A 337 4.51 -5.97 -17.63
CA ALA A 337 5.20 -5.15 -18.59
C ALA A 337 5.65 -5.99 -19.79
N ASP A 338 5.43 -5.47 -20.99
CA ASP A 338 5.98 -6.03 -22.23
C ASP A 338 7.43 -5.55 -22.45
N ASP A 339 8.06 -6.03 -23.53
CA ASP A 339 9.46 -5.70 -23.81
C ASP A 339 9.67 -4.19 -24.09
N ASN A 340 8.69 -3.50 -24.65
CA ASN A 340 8.75 -2.07 -24.90
C ASN A 340 8.69 -1.28 -23.59
N GLU A 341 7.77 -1.64 -22.69
CA GLU A 341 7.67 -1.06 -21.36
C GLU A 341 8.94 -1.32 -20.54
N LEU A 342 9.47 -2.55 -20.59
CA LEU A 342 10.71 -2.93 -19.88
C LEU A 342 11.91 -2.12 -20.40
N ALA A 343 11.99 -1.88 -21.70
CA ALA A 343 13.06 -1.08 -22.31
C ALA A 343 12.96 0.40 -21.91
N ALA A 344 11.74 0.95 -21.88
CA ALA A 344 11.48 2.34 -21.52
C ALA A 344 11.58 2.58 -20.00
N ASN A 345 11.07 1.64 -19.21
CA ASN A 345 10.99 1.73 -17.75
C ASN A 345 11.38 0.41 -17.07
N PRO A 346 12.67 0.17 -16.77
CA PRO A 346 13.10 -1.06 -16.10
C PRO A 346 12.47 -1.29 -14.71
N ARG A 347 11.91 -0.25 -14.06
CA ARG A 347 11.20 -0.37 -12.79
C ARG A 347 9.88 -1.14 -12.94
N SER A 348 9.34 -1.27 -14.16
CA SER A 348 8.13 -2.03 -14.48
C SER A 348 8.32 -3.55 -14.39
N ALA A 349 9.55 -4.05 -14.38
CA ALA A 349 9.85 -5.50 -14.43
C ALA A 349 9.07 -6.37 -13.42
N PRO A 350 8.86 -5.97 -12.16
CA PRO A 350 8.10 -6.77 -11.20
C PRO A 350 6.60 -6.57 -11.26
N VAL A 351 6.06 -5.63 -12.06
CA VAL A 351 4.66 -5.23 -12.05
C VAL A 351 3.70 -6.39 -12.34
N ARG A 352 2.60 -6.37 -11.61
CA ARG A 352 1.44 -7.24 -11.82
C ARG A 352 0.18 -6.39 -11.75
N LEU A 353 -0.39 -6.08 -12.90
CA LEU A 353 -1.60 -5.30 -13.02
C LEU A 353 -2.80 -6.24 -13.04
N ARG A 354 -3.77 -5.99 -12.17
CA ARG A 354 -5.07 -6.68 -12.12
C ARG A 354 -6.19 -5.68 -12.18
N ALA A 355 -7.27 -6.03 -12.88
CA ALA A 355 -8.45 -5.20 -12.95
C ALA A 355 -9.74 -6.04 -12.82
N ALA A 356 -10.77 -5.41 -12.26
CA ALA A 356 -12.09 -6.00 -12.12
C ALA A 356 -13.18 -4.95 -12.38
N THR A 357 -14.32 -5.43 -12.88
CA THR A 357 -15.54 -4.66 -13.05
C THR A 357 -16.55 -5.08 -11.96
N ARG A 358 -17.20 -4.12 -11.33
CA ARG A 358 -18.30 -4.38 -10.42
C ARG A 358 -19.57 -4.71 -11.21
N ILE A 359 -20.15 -5.89 -11.00
CA ILE A 359 -21.34 -6.34 -11.75
C ILE A 359 -22.62 -6.39 -10.91
N ARG A 360 -22.48 -6.32 -9.57
CA ARG A 360 -23.62 -6.34 -8.63
C ARG A 360 -23.33 -5.47 -7.40
N PRO A 361 -24.38 -4.92 -6.74
CA PRO A 361 -24.23 -4.39 -5.40
C PRO A 361 -23.71 -5.52 -4.51
N ALA A 362 -22.63 -5.32 -3.71
CA ALA A 362 -22.30 -6.29 -2.68
C ALA A 362 -23.19 -5.99 -1.46
N ALA A 363 -23.75 -7.03 -0.87
CA ALA A 363 -23.91 -7.06 0.56
C ALA A 363 -22.46 -7.08 1.10
N GLU A 364 -22.10 -6.21 2.01
CA GLU A 364 -20.72 -5.96 2.48
C GLU A 364 -19.67 -7.00 2.08
N ALA A 365 -18.58 -6.58 1.41
CA ALA A 365 -17.52 -7.52 1.06
C ALA A 365 -17.06 -8.18 2.37
N PRO A 366 -17.04 -9.53 2.45
CA PRO A 366 -16.58 -10.19 3.66
C PRO A 366 -15.16 -9.69 3.96
N ALA A 367 -14.93 -9.29 5.21
CA ALA A 367 -13.59 -8.93 5.65
C ALA A 367 -12.63 -10.06 5.25
N PRO A 368 -11.49 -9.77 4.62
CA PRO A 368 -10.55 -10.81 4.24
C PRO A 368 -10.19 -11.61 5.49
N GLU A 369 -10.31 -12.94 5.40
CA GLU A 369 -9.82 -13.78 6.48
C GLU A 369 -8.37 -13.40 6.81
N PRO A 370 -8.06 -13.17 8.10
CA PRO A 370 -6.70 -12.84 8.48
C PRO A 370 -5.77 -13.92 7.93
N ALA A 371 -4.65 -13.47 7.36
CA ALA A 371 -3.67 -14.39 6.79
C ALA A 371 -3.36 -15.51 7.79
N PRO A 372 -3.35 -16.79 7.37
CA PRO A 372 -3.10 -17.88 8.27
C PRO A 372 -1.79 -17.62 9.01
N ARG A 373 -1.87 -17.57 10.34
CA ARG A 373 -0.68 -17.38 11.18
C ARG A 373 0.37 -18.39 10.73
N PRO A 374 1.64 -17.99 10.55
CA PRO A 374 2.67 -18.92 10.15
C PRO A 374 2.64 -20.11 11.12
N ARG A 375 2.51 -21.32 10.59
CA ARG A 375 2.53 -22.54 11.38
C ARG A 375 3.84 -22.57 12.15
N THR A 376 3.78 -22.38 13.45
CA THR A 376 4.92 -22.63 14.33
C THR A 376 5.19 -24.12 14.27
N HIS A 377 6.24 -24.52 13.56
CA HIS A 377 6.72 -25.90 13.66
C HIS A 377 7.08 -26.12 15.13
N PRO A 378 6.55 -27.19 15.77
CA PRO A 378 6.96 -27.53 17.12
C PRO A 378 8.48 -27.74 17.14
N ALA A 379 9.14 -27.10 18.11
CA ALA A 379 10.57 -27.23 18.32
C ALA A 379 10.94 -28.72 18.36
N ARG A 380 11.88 -29.12 17.51
CA ARG A 380 12.44 -30.48 17.54
C ARG A 380 13.00 -30.70 18.95
N LYS A 381 12.45 -31.68 19.66
CA LYS A 381 12.98 -32.13 20.96
C LYS A 381 14.48 -32.46 20.77
N PRO A 382 15.35 -32.05 21.69
CA PRO A 382 16.76 -32.40 21.62
C PRO A 382 16.89 -33.93 21.72
N ALA A 383 17.71 -34.50 20.83
CA ALA A 383 18.00 -35.93 20.82
C ALA A 383 18.60 -36.31 22.18
N GLN A 384 17.93 -37.22 22.91
CA GLN A 384 18.47 -37.82 24.11
C GLN A 384 19.73 -38.58 23.74
N GLY A 385 20.88 -38.16 24.29
CA GLY A 385 22.17 -38.84 24.13
C GLY A 385 22.04 -40.31 24.59
N ARG A 386 22.31 -41.21 23.66
CA ARG A 386 22.57 -42.62 24.00
C ARG A 386 23.84 -42.65 24.87
N ARG A 387 23.67 -42.90 26.17
CA ARG A 387 24.79 -43.34 27.02
C ARG A 387 25.12 -44.77 26.60
N GLY A 388 26.31 -44.97 26.08
CA GLY A 388 26.86 -46.28 25.81
C GLY A 388 27.13 -47.05 27.09
N ARG A 389 26.94 -48.33 26.97
CA ARG A 389 27.61 -49.35 27.78
C ARG A 389 28.83 -49.81 27.02
#